data_803fdd798b086334b807394d9fdc3f3a
#
_entry.id   803fdd798b086334b807394d9fdc3f3a
#
_cell.length_a   1.000
_cell.length_b   1.000
_cell.length_c   1.000
_cell.angle_alpha   90.00
_cell.angle_beta   90.00
_cell.angle_gamma   90.00
#
_symmetry.space_group_name_H-M   'P 1'
#
loop_
_entity.id
_entity.type
_entity.pdbx_description
1 polymer ?
#
loop_
_entity_poly.entity_id
_entity_poly.type
_entity_poly.pdbx_seq_one_letter_code
_entity_poly.pdbx_strand_id
1 'polypeptide(L)'
;MKAPLSWLKDYVDIDIPVKELEEKLFSSGFEVEEIIYLGQEISRCVVGEITKIEKHQDSDHLQICQLDCGDEYGREIQIVTGADNVFVGAKVPVALDGSTLANGVKI
;
A
#
# COMPACT_ATOMS: atom_id res chain seq x y z
N MET A 1 8.94 -14.31 -19.82
CA MET A 1 9.68 -13.06 -19.57
C MET A 1 8.74 -12.04 -18.93
N LYS A 2 9.20 -11.35 -17.92
CA LYS A 2 8.45 -10.26 -17.29
C LYS A 2 9.12 -8.94 -17.60
N ALA A 3 8.33 -7.94 -18.02
CA ALA A 3 8.81 -6.60 -18.32
C ALA A 3 8.06 -5.57 -17.47
N PRO A 4 8.67 -5.06 -16.37
CA PRO A 4 8.06 -4.00 -15.60
C PRO A 4 7.85 -2.74 -16.44
N LEU A 5 6.69 -2.12 -16.34
CA LEU A 5 6.36 -0.91 -17.09
C LEU A 5 7.35 0.22 -16.80
N SER A 6 7.80 0.34 -15.56
CA SER A 6 8.79 1.35 -15.16
C SER A 6 10.11 1.20 -15.92
N TRP A 7 10.53 -0.02 -16.20
CA TRP A 7 11.73 -0.28 -16.99
C TRP A 7 11.54 0.09 -18.46
N LEU A 8 10.37 -0.24 -19.01
CA LEU A 8 10.05 0.13 -20.41
C LEU A 8 10.06 1.65 -20.60
N LYS A 9 9.61 2.39 -19.61
CA LYS A 9 9.61 3.86 -19.62
C LYS A 9 10.99 4.48 -19.64
N ASP A 10 12.02 3.76 -19.21
CA ASP A 10 13.41 4.22 -19.30
C ASP A 10 13.92 4.29 -20.75
N TYR A 11 13.29 3.59 -21.65
CA TYR A 11 13.68 3.51 -23.08
C TYR A 11 12.70 4.20 -24.01
N VAL A 12 11.43 4.25 -23.65
CA VAL A 12 10.35 4.77 -24.49
C VAL A 12 9.39 5.59 -23.63
N ASP A 13 9.00 6.76 -24.13
CA ASP A 13 7.96 7.56 -23.49
C ASP A 13 6.60 6.86 -23.65
N ILE A 14 6.05 6.39 -22.54
CA ILE A 14 4.75 5.73 -22.49
C ILE A 14 3.80 6.63 -21.70
N ASP A 15 2.87 7.26 -22.41
CA ASP A 15 1.92 8.22 -21.85
C ASP A 15 0.46 7.78 -22.00
N ILE A 16 0.25 6.53 -22.40
CA ILE A 16 -1.07 5.94 -22.60
C ILE A 16 -1.42 4.98 -21.44
N PRO A 17 -2.72 4.72 -21.21
CA PRO A 17 -3.13 3.71 -20.24
C PRO A 17 -2.58 2.33 -20.57
N VAL A 18 -2.32 1.50 -19.56
CA VAL A 18 -1.77 0.15 -19.72
C VAL A 18 -2.63 -0.71 -20.64
N LYS A 19 -3.94 -0.61 -20.53
CA LYS A 19 -4.86 -1.37 -21.37
C LYS A 19 -4.72 -1.01 -22.85
N GLU A 20 -4.53 0.26 -23.16
CA GLU A 20 -4.29 0.72 -24.53
C GLU A 20 -2.92 0.27 -25.04
N LEU A 21 -1.90 0.28 -24.17
CA LEU A 21 -0.59 -0.25 -24.49
C LEU A 21 -0.66 -1.74 -24.86
N GLU A 22 -1.42 -2.53 -24.11
CA GLU A 22 -1.65 -3.95 -24.41
C GLU A 22 -2.25 -4.14 -25.79
N GLU A 23 -3.26 -3.35 -26.16
CA GLU A 23 -3.90 -3.42 -27.48
C GLU A 23 -2.92 -3.07 -28.59
N LYS A 24 -2.08 -2.06 -28.39
CA LYS A 24 -1.07 -1.65 -29.36
C LYS A 24 0.03 -2.70 -29.54
N LEU A 25 0.47 -3.33 -28.47
CA LEU A 25 1.44 -4.42 -28.54
C LEU A 25 0.86 -5.59 -29.31
N PHE A 26 -0.37 -5.98 -29.03
CA PHE A 26 -1.05 -7.07 -29.74
C PHE A 26 -1.18 -6.78 -31.24
N SER A 27 -1.62 -5.57 -31.60
CA SER A 27 -1.77 -5.18 -33.02
C SER A 27 -0.43 -5.09 -33.77
N SER A 28 0.68 -4.93 -33.05
CA SER A 28 2.04 -4.88 -33.58
C SER A 28 2.71 -6.27 -33.64
N GLY A 29 1.99 -7.32 -33.28
CA GLY A 29 2.50 -8.70 -33.33
C GLY A 29 3.14 -9.21 -32.05
N PHE A 30 3.04 -8.48 -30.95
CA PHE A 30 3.55 -8.92 -29.66
C PHE A 30 2.42 -9.45 -28.78
N GLU A 31 2.55 -10.70 -28.34
CA GLU A 31 1.58 -11.31 -27.44
C GLU A 31 1.86 -10.92 -26.00
N VAL A 32 0.82 -10.47 -25.30
CA VAL A 32 0.85 -10.24 -23.85
C VAL A 32 0.06 -11.36 -23.19
N GLU A 33 0.76 -12.25 -22.50
CA GLU A 33 0.14 -13.41 -21.84
C GLU A 33 -0.61 -13.00 -20.58
N GLU A 34 -0.06 -12.07 -19.80
CA GLU A 34 -0.61 -11.65 -18.52
C GLU A 34 -0.17 -10.22 -18.18
N ILE A 35 -1.07 -9.46 -17.59
CA ILE A 35 -0.76 -8.17 -16.98
C ILE A 35 -0.99 -8.31 -15.47
N ILE A 36 0.04 -7.99 -14.69
CA ILE A 36 -0.02 -8.04 -13.24
C ILE A 36 -0.05 -6.60 -12.71
N TYR A 37 -1.12 -6.25 -11.98
CA TYR A 37 -1.24 -4.96 -11.30
C TYR A 37 -0.89 -5.16 -9.83
N LEU A 38 0.29 -4.67 -9.43
CA LEU A 38 0.74 -4.80 -8.04
C LEU A 38 -0.10 -3.92 -7.13
N GLY A 39 -0.54 -4.49 -6.01
CA GLY A 39 -1.30 -3.76 -4.99
C GLY A 39 -2.77 -3.51 -5.32
N GLN A 40 -3.28 -4.04 -6.41
CA GLN A 40 -4.67 -3.82 -6.82
C GLN A 40 -5.68 -4.35 -5.79
N GLU A 41 -5.35 -5.43 -5.09
CA GLU A 41 -6.19 -6.01 -4.04
C GLU A 41 -6.13 -5.26 -2.71
N ILE A 42 -5.20 -4.32 -2.56
CA ILE A 42 -5.03 -3.55 -1.33
C ILE A 42 -5.93 -2.32 -1.37
N SER A 43 -6.74 -2.15 -0.34
CA SER A 43 -7.65 -1.00 -0.22
C SER A 43 -7.67 -0.44 1.20
N ARG A 44 -8.00 0.86 1.32
CA ARG A 44 -8.11 1.60 2.58
C ARG A 44 -6.85 1.54 3.45
N CYS A 45 -5.69 1.48 2.80
CA CYS A 45 -4.41 1.66 3.46
C CYS A 45 -3.89 3.06 3.17
N VAL A 46 -3.52 3.79 4.20
CA VAL A 46 -3.08 5.19 4.11
C VAL A 46 -1.79 5.39 4.89
N VAL A 47 -1.13 6.50 4.67
CA VAL A 47 0.04 6.88 5.48
C VAL A 47 -0.45 7.62 6.72
N GLY A 48 0.02 7.20 7.88
CA GLY A 48 -0.24 7.87 9.15
C GLY A 48 1.06 8.21 9.87
N GLU A 49 1.02 9.27 10.66
CA GLU A 49 2.12 9.66 11.54
C GLU A 49 1.84 9.21 12.96
N ILE A 50 2.80 8.54 13.59
CA ILE A 50 2.68 8.12 14.97
C ILE A 50 2.90 9.34 15.88
N THR A 51 1.89 9.70 16.65
CA THR A 51 1.94 10.86 17.56
C THR A 51 2.21 10.47 19.00
N LYS A 52 1.83 9.26 19.41
CA LYS A 52 2.03 8.75 20.77
C LYS A 52 2.14 7.23 20.76
N ILE A 53 3.00 6.69 21.62
CA ILE A 53 3.16 5.25 21.81
C ILE A 53 3.04 4.94 23.31
N GLU A 54 2.22 3.94 23.63
CA GLU A 54 2.07 3.43 24.99
C GLU A 54 2.22 1.90 24.96
N LYS A 55 2.77 1.34 26.04
CA LYS A 55 2.85 -0.10 26.21
C LYS A 55 1.47 -0.67 26.52
N HIS A 56 1.11 -1.78 25.86
CA HIS A 56 -0.14 -2.47 26.14
C HIS A 56 -0.10 -3.12 27.54
N GLN A 57 -1.16 -2.95 28.34
CA GLN A 57 -1.20 -3.41 29.74
C GLN A 57 -1.17 -4.93 29.86
N ASP A 58 -1.80 -5.63 28.93
CA ASP A 58 -1.99 -7.09 28.97
C ASP A 58 -0.99 -7.87 28.12
N SER A 59 0.00 -7.21 27.53
CA SER A 59 0.98 -7.89 26.67
C SER A 59 2.34 -7.19 26.74
N ASP A 60 3.40 -7.98 26.79
CA ASP A 60 4.78 -7.49 26.71
C ASP A 60 5.21 -7.22 25.27
N HIS A 61 4.45 -7.72 24.27
CA HIS A 61 4.81 -7.65 22.87
C HIS A 61 4.05 -6.59 22.08
N LEU A 62 2.95 -6.06 22.66
CA LEU A 62 2.07 -5.14 21.95
C LEU A 62 2.27 -3.70 22.45
N GLN A 63 2.15 -2.78 21.53
CA GLN A 63 2.18 -1.35 21.80
C GLN A 63 0.93 -0.69 21.24
N ILE A 64 0.43 0.32 21.97
CA ILE A 64 -0.71 1.12 21.54
C ILE A 64 -0.17 2.39 20.91
N CYS A 65 -0.48 2.59 19.64
CA CYS A 65 -0.05 3.77 18.89
C CYS A 65 -1.24 4.67 18.61
N GLN A 66 -1.05 5.97 18.84
CA GLN A 66 -1.97 7.00 18.33
C GLN A 66 -1.42 7.52 17.02
N LEU A 67 -2.28 7.61 16.02
CA LEU A 67 -1.90 7.92 14.64
C LEU A 67 -2.71 9.08 14.11
N ASP A 68 -2.04 9.96 13.37
CA ASP A 68 -2.67 11.01 12.59
C ASP A 68 -2.63 10.62 11.12
N CYS A 69 -3.79 10.28 10.56
CA CYS A 69 -3.96 9.93 9.16
C CYS A 69 -4.57 11.07 8.33
N GLY A 70 -4.58 12.28 8.87
CA GLY A 70 -5.14 13.45 8.22
C GLY A 70 -6.62 13.66 8.47
N ASP A 71 -7.13 14.80 7.99
CA ASP A 71 -8.52 15.21 8.23
C ASP A 71 -9.55 14.26 7.61
N GLU A 72 -9.21 13.65 6.48
CA GLU A 72 -10.12 12.75 5.76
C GLU A 72 -10.29 11.40 6.48
N TYR A 73 -9.22 10.86 7.08
CA TYR A 73 -9.23 9.51 7.67
C TYR A 73 -9.22 9.51 9.20
N GLY A 74 -8.86 10.60 9.82
CA GLY A 74 -8.83 10.76 11.27
C GLY A 74 -7.47 11.12 11.82
N ARG A 75 -7.44 12.03 12.80
CA ARG A 75 -6.21 12.52 13.44
C ARG A 75 -5.87 11.80 14.74
N GLU A 76 -6.81 11.03 15.29
CA GLU A 76 -6.65 10.34 16.56
C GLU A 76 -7.09 8.88 16.44
N ILE A 77 -6.41 8.15 15.57
CA ILE A 77 -6.68 6.72 15.37
C ILE A 77 -5.79 5.92 16.32
N GLN A 78 -6.40 5.06 17.10
CA GLN A 78 -5.69 4.16 18.00
C GLN A 78 -5.53 2.80 17.35
N ILE A 79 -4.29 2.33 17.26
CA ILE A 79 -3.97 1.02 16.71
C ILE A 79 -3.01 0.30 17.65
N VAL A 80 -3.27 -1.00 17.86
CA VAL A 80 -2.39 -1.89 18.60
C VAL A 80 -1.50 -2.63 17.61
N THR A 81 -0.20 -2.61 17.83
CA THR A 81 0.77 -3.27 16.96
C THR A 81 1.79 -4.07 17.73
N GLY A 82 2.24 -5.17 17.15
CA GLY A 82 3.38 -5.95 17.65
C GLY A 82 4.72 -5.53 17.05
N ALA A 83 4.74 -4.51 16.19
CA ALA A 83 5.99 -4.03 15.60
C ALA A 83 6.88 -3.38 16.66
N ASP A 84 8.15 -3.69 16.66
CA ASP A 84 9.14 -3.17 17.60
C ASP A 84 9.95 -1.98 17.06
N ASN A 85 9.76 -1.66 15.79
CA ASN A 85 10.48 -0.60 15.10
C ASN A 85 9.71 0.72 14.98
N VAL A 86 8.65 0.89 15.77
CA VAL A 86 7.83 2.11 15.77
C VAL A 86 8.40 3.16 16.71
N PHE A 87 8.29 4.43 16.33
CA PHE A 87 8.70 5.57 17.15
C PHE A 87 7.81 6.77 16.88
N VAL A 88 7.73 7.67 17.83
CA VAL A 88 6.94 8.92 17.69
C VAL A 88 7.53 9.77 16.57
N GLY A 89 6.67 10.23 15.65
CA GLY A 89 7.07 10.98 14.46
C GLY A 89 7.27 10.11 13.23
N ALA A 90 7.24 8.78 13.36
CA ALA A 90 7.35 7.87 12.21
C ALA A 90 6.11 7.97 11.32
N LYS A 91 6.34 7.95 10.01
CA LYS A 91 5.29 7.81 9.01
C LYS A 91 5.21 6.36 8.57
N VAL A 92 4.08 5.76 8.76
CA VAL A 92 3.87 4.32 8.55
C VAL A 92 2.62 4.06 7.72
N PRO A 93 2.58 2.93 6.99
CA PRO A 93 1.34 2.50 6.36
C PRO A 93 0.35 2.05 7.43
N VAL A 94 -0.89 2.50 7.31
CA VAL A 94 -1.97 2.21 8.24
C VAL A 94 -3.10 1.52 7.50
N ALA A 95 -3.47 0.33 7.95
CA ALA A 95 -4.65 -0.38 7.47
C ALA A 95 -5.85 0.04 8.31
N LEU A 96 -6.74 0.84 7.72
CA LEU A 96 -7.95 1.32 8.38
C LEU A 96 -8.98 0.19 8.53
N ASP A 97 -9.94 0.38 9.43
CA ASP A 97 -11.07 -0.53 9.55
C ASP A 97 -11.79 -0.69 8.19
N GLY A 98 -12.09 -1.92 7.83
CA GLY A 98 -12.65 -2.25 6.52
C GLY A 98 -11.64 -2.31 5.38
N SER A 99 -10.34 -2.20 5.67
CA SER A 99 -9.30 -2.34 4.64
C SER A 99 -9.12 -3.79 4.20
N THR A 100 -8.61 -3.96 2.99
CA THR A 100 -8.19 -5.24 2.44
C THR A 100 -6.69 -5.20 2.19
N LEU A 101 -5.98 -6.19 2.70
CA LEU A 101 -4.53 -6.34 2.52
C LEU A 101 -4.24 -7.35 1.41
N ALA A 102 -2.96 -7.50 1.10
CA ALA A 102 -2.49 -8.52 0.15
C ALA A 102 -3.03 -9.90 0.54
N ASN A 103 -3.31 -10.73 -0.46
CA ASN A 103 -3.91 -12.07 -0.28
C ASN A 103 -5.34 -12.06 0.26
N GLY A 104 -6.05 -10.96 0.16
CA GLY A 104 -7.45 -10.88 0.54
C GLY A 104 -7.73 -10.80 2.04
N VAL A 105 -6.70 -10.55 2.86
CA VAL A 105 -6.88 -10.38 4.31
C VAL A 105 -7.67 -9.10 4.57
N LYS A 106 -8.77 -9.21 5.31
CA LYS A 106 -9.64 -8.08 5.68
C LYS A 106 -9.40 -7.67 7.13
N ILE A 107 -9.33 -6.38 7.34
CA ILE A 107 -9.16 -5.80 8.67
C ILE A 107 -10.53 -5.38 9.24
#